data_f4d2b1ed4a5fdcdd317d169ecb276e3e
#
_entry.id   f4d2b1ed4a5fdcdd317d169ecb276e3e
#
_cell.length_a   1.000
_cell.length_b   1.000
_cell.length_c   1.000
_cell.angle_alpha   90.00
_cell.angle_beta   90.00
_cell.angle_gamma   90.00
#
_symmetry.space_group_name_H-M   'P 1'
#
loop_
_entity.id
_entity.type
_entity.pdbx_description
1 polymer ?
#
loop_
_entity_poly.entity_id
_entity_poly.type
_entity_poly.pdbx_seq_one_letter_code
_entity_poly.pdbx_strand_id
1 'polypeptide(L)'
;FPTRRSSDLVPSMLACVRKALNHLYTGRIYVAGPGLKTGLSIRTDDPSQLGSELVCSAIAVLADYPPPCVIISMDTAVSITALDNRGALRGGAILPGVKIGVEALCARTAQLPQIDLSAPACGVLGTNSSASMQAGAIFGTASMLDGMIDRFAQALGGTPTCVASGELAPVILPHCLHKIYYRENLVLDGLYRLYQKNTK
;
A
#
# COMPACT_ATOMS: atom_id res chain seq x y z
N PHE A 1 0.67 5.87 -26.95
CA PHE A 1 0.23 6.34 -25.62
C PHE A 1 1.32 7.21 -25.04
N PRO A 2 1.01 8.45 -24.61
CA PRO A 2 2.00 9.27 -23.91
C PRO A 2 2.32 8.58 -22.58
N THR A 3 3.58 8.24 -22.39
CA THR A 3 4.11 7.71 -21.14
C THR A 3 3.93 8.79 -20.06
N ARG A 4 2.89 8.67 -19.25
CA ARG A 4 2.79 9.47 -18.03
C ARG A 4 3.87 8.97 -17.07
N ARG A 5 4.90 9.79 -16.87
CA ARG A 5 5.80 9.63 -15.73
C ARG A 5 4.97 9.90 -14.47
N SER A 6 4.76 8.87 -13.69
CA SER A 6 4.02 8.95 -12.44
C SER A 6 4.90 9.53 -11.35
N SER A 7 4.80 10.83 -11.15
CA SER A 7 4.75 11.31 -9.77
C SER A 7 3.26 11.36 -9.46
N ASP A 8 2.80 10.69 -8.43
CA ASP A 8 1.38 10.51 -8.09
C ASP A 8 0.65 11.83 -7.79
N LEU A 9 1.38 12.90 -7.64
CA LEU A 9 0.86 14.26 -7.65
C LEU A 9 1.12 14.89 -9.01
N VAL A 10 0.07 15.41 -9.62
CA VAL A 10 0.17 16.31 -10.77
C VAL A 10 1.31 17.29 -10.47
N PRO A 11 2.33 17.44 -11.35
CA PRO A 11 3.52 18.28 -11.09
C PRO A 11 3.17 19.69 -10.61
N SER A 12 2.03 20.24 -11.05
CA SER A 12 1.49 21.53 -10.62
C SER A 12 1.11 21.54 -9.13
N MET A 13 0.54 20.46 -8.60
CA MET A 13 0.15 20.37 -7.19
C MET A 13 1.37 20.31 -6.27
N LEU A 14 2.40 19.53 -6.61
CA LEU A 14 3.64 19.49 -5.86
C LEU A 14 4.32 20.87 -5.81
N ALA A 15 4.34 21.60 -6.94
CA ALA A 15 4.87 22.96 -7.00
C ALA A 15 4.09 23.92 -6.10
N CYS A 16 2.75 23.85 -6.11
CA CYS A 16 1.90 24.66 -5.24
C CYS A 16 2.14 24.37 -3.76
N VAL A 17 2.21 23.08 -3.37
CA VAL A 17 2.47 22.66 -1.99
C VAL A 17 3.86 23.16 -1.54
N ARG A 18 4.89 23.00 -2.37
CA ARG A 18 6.24 23.51 -2.06
C ARG A 18 6.26 25.02 -1.89
N LYS A 19 5.56 25.77 -2.76
CA LYS A 19 5.45 27.22 -2.66
C LYS A 19 4.76 27.65 -1.35
N ALA A 20 3.65 27.01 -1.00
CA ALA A 20 2.96 27.25 0.26
C ALA A 20 3.85 26.95 1.49
N LEU A 21 4.54 25.82 1.48
CA LEU A 21 5.46 25.44 2.56
C LEU A 21 6.62 26.44 2.69
N ASN A 22 7.19 26.93 1.60
CA ASN A 22 8.25 27.94 1.62
C ASN A 22 7.80 29.30 2.20
N HIS A 23 6.50 29.62 2.19
CA HIS A 23 5.96 30.79 2.87
C HIS A 23 5.78 30.59 4.38
N LEU A 24 5.54 29.34 4.80
CA LEU A 24 5.29 28.98 6.20
C LEU A 24 6.53 28.53 6.96
N TYR A 25 7.56 28.08 6.24
CA TYR A 25 8.73 27.45 6.82
C TYR A 25 10.02 27.91 6.10
N THR A 26 10.96 28.43 6.87
CA THR A 26 12.25 28.94 6.36
C THR A 26 13.35 27.87 6.29
N GLY A 27 13.12 26.70 6.83
CA GLY A 27 14.07 25.60 6.83
C GLY A 27 14.10 24.82 5.51
N ARG A 28 15.01 23.86 5.42
CA ARG A 28 15.14 23.01 4.23
C ARG A 28 13.96 22.03 4.12
N ILE A 29 13.29 22.02 2.97
CA ILE A 29 12.22 21.09 2.65
C ILE A 29 12.81 19.89 1.90
N TYR A 30 12.55 18.68 2.41
CA TYR A 30 12.92 17.42 1.77
C TYR A 30 11.71 16.82 1.10
N VAL A 31 11.86 16.45 -0.17
CA VAL A 31 10.84 15.74 -0.94
C VAL A 31 11.27 14.29 -1.10
N ALA A 32 10.45 13.35 -0.64
CA ALA A 32 10.75 11.93 -0.82
C ALA A 32 10.78 11.60 -2.32
N GLY A 33 11.91 11.10 -2.79
CA GLY A 33 12.12 10.83 -4.20
C GLY A 33 13.61 10.66 -4.53
N PRO A 34 13.97 10.65 -5.84
CA PRO A 34 15.35 10.52 -6.29
C PRO A 34 16.27 11.57 -5.66
N GLY A 35 17.45 11.14 -5.23
CA GLY A 35 18.47 12.00 -4.62
C GLY A 35 18.51 12.00 -3.09
N LEU A 36 17.51 11.42 -2.40
CA LEU A 36 17.61 11.20 -0.96
C LEU A 36 18.30 9.87 -0.65
N LYS A 37 19.10 9.86 0.40
CA LYS A 37 19.74 8.63 0.91
C LYS A 37 18.72 7.79 1.65
N THR A 38 18.14 6.80 0.98
CA THR A 38 17.17 5.88 1.59
C THR A 38 17.86 4.82 2.45
N GLY A 39 19.02 4.33 2.02
CA GLY A 39 19.68 3.14 2.58
C GLY A 39 18.93 1.84 2.26
N LEU A 40 17.90 1.90 1.43
CA LEU A 40 17.17 0.75 0.92
C LEU A 40 17.86 0.25 -0.35
N SER A 41 18.18 -1.03 -0.41
CA SER A 41 18.60 -1.68 -1.65
C SER A 41 17.36 -1.95 -2.49
N ILE A 42 17.32 -1.44 -3.72
CA ILE A 42 16.22 -1.61 -4.65
C ILE A 42 16.73 -2.46 -5.82
N ARG A 43 16.03 -3.58 -6.10
CA ARG A 43 16.39 -4.56 -7.14
C ARG A 43 15.22 -4.78 -8.08
N THR A 44 14.63 -3.70 -8.56
CA THR A 44 13.65 -3.67 -9.64
C THR A 44 14.33 -3.26 -10.93
N ASP A 45 13.73 -3.58 -12.08
CA ASP A 45 14.28 -3.25 -13.41
C ASP A 45 14.43 -1.74 -13.58
N ASP A 46 13.48 -0.96 -13.10
CA ASP A 46 13.54 0.50 -13.10
C ASP A 46 13.15 1.07 -11.71
N PRO A 47 14.15 1.38 -10.87
CA PRO A 47 13.90 1.99 -9.56
C PRO A 47 13.21 3.36 -9.61
N SER A 48 13.26 4.06 -10.75
CA SER A 48 12.64 5.38 -10.91
C SER A 48 11.10 5.34 -10.99
N GLN A 49 10.55 4.16 -11.28
CA GLN A 49 9.10 3.92 -11.32
C GLN A 49 8.51 3.57 -9.95
N LEU A 50 9.35 3.37 -8.93
CA LEU A 50 8.87 3.10 -7.58
C LEU A 50 8.27 4.35 -6.95
N GLY A 51 7.01 4.23 -6.50
CA GLY A 51 6.35 5.26 -5.73
C GLY A 51 7.11 5.55 -4.42
N SER A 52 7.21 6.83 -4.06
CA SER A 52 7.90 7.25 -2.82
C SER A 52 7.27 6.66 -1.56
N GLU A 53 5.97 6.40 -1.58
CA GLU A 53 5.24 5.75 -0.48
C GLU A 53 5.71 4.31 -0.24
N LEU A 54 5.96 3.53 -1.31
CA LEU A 54 6.48 2.17 -1.19
C LEU A 54 7.88 2.16 -0.58
N VAL A 55 8.72 3.11 -0.97
CA VAL A 55 10.07 3.28 -0.40
C VAL A 55 9.99 3.67 1.07
N CYS A 56 9.11 4.60 1.44
CA CYS A 56 8.92 5.00 2.84
C CYS A 56 8.41 3.83 3.68
N SER A 57 7.38 3.12 3.21
CA SER A 57 6.83 1.94 3.90
C SER A 57 7.90 0.87 4.10
N ALA A 58 8.76 0.61 3.09
CA ALA A 58 9.85 -0.35 3.20
C ALA A 58 10.89 0.06 4.25
N ILE A 59 11.24 1.35 4.32
CA ILE A 59 12.16 1.88 5.35
C ILE A 59 11.56 1.70 6.76
N ALA A 60 10.26 1.98 6.93
CA ALA A 60 9.58 1.81 8.20
C ALA A 60 9.55 0.33 8.64
N VAL A 61 9.17 -0.56 7.71
CA VAL A 61 9.07 -1.99 8.00
C VAL A 61 10.43 -2.58 8.38
N LEU A 62 11.49 -2.27 7.62
CA LEU A 62 12.84 -2.80 7.91
C LEU A 62 13.44 -2.30 9.24
N ALA A 63 12.94 -1.20 9.77
CA ALA A 63 13.38 -0.69 11.05
C ALA A 63 12.75 -1.43 12.24
N ASP A 64 11.53 -1.97 12.05
CA ASP A 64 10.72 -2.52 13.13
C ASP A 64 10.54 -4.06 13.01
N TYR A 65 10.76 -4.63 11.82
CA TYR A 65 10.52 -6.05 11.54
C TYR A 65 11.70 -6.70 10.85
N PRO A 66 12.03 -7.95 11.20
CA PRO A 66 13.09 -8.71 10.52
C PRO A 66 12.64 -9.13 9.12
N PRO A 67 13.51 -9.02 8.10
CA PRO A 67 13.23 -9.56 6.77
C PRO A 67 13.30 -11.11 6.76
N PRO A 68 12.65 -11.79 5.79
CA PRO A 68 11.93 -11.20 4.67
C PRO A 68 10.60 -10.60 5.09
N CYS A 69 10.12 -9.57 4.36
CA CYS A 69 8.85 -8.92 4.65
C CYS A 69 7.98 -8.79 3.41
N VAL A 70 6.67 -8.82 3.62
CA VAL A 70 5.65 -8.43 2.64
C VAL A 70 4.90 -7.23 3.19
N ILE A 71 4.85 -6.15 2.42
CA ILE A 71 4.17 -4.90 2.77
C ILE A 71 2.94 -4.77 1.91
N ILE A 72 1.80 -4.54 2.54
CA ILE A 72 0.50 -4.41 1.89
C ILE A 72 -0.02 -3.00 2.14
N SER A 73 -0.25 -2.20 1.09
CA SER A 73 -0.93 -0.91 1.18
C SER A 73 -2.32 -1.04 0.57
N MET A 74 -3.36 -0.69 1.35
CA MET A 74 -4.76 -0.89 0.97
C MET A 74 -5.47 0.45 0.85
N ASP A 75 -5.10 1.21 -0.19
CA ASP A 75 -5.64 2.55 -0.48
C ASP A 75 -6.38 2.55 -1.82
N THR A 76 -6.13 3.53 -2.69
CA THR A 76 -6.70 3.61 -4.04
C THR A 76 -6.42 2.35 -4.86
N ALA A 77 -5.23 1.78 -4.70
CA ALA A 77 -4.86 0.46 -5.17
C ALA A 77 -4.49 -0.42 -3.96
N VAL A 78 -4.59 -1.74 -4.11
CA VAL A 78 -3.92 -2.67 -3.20
C VAL A 78 -2.56 -2.96 -3.80
N SER A 79 -1.50 -2.50 -3.15
CA SER A 79 -0.12 -2.81 -3.54
C SER A 79 0.50 -3.79 -2.54
N ILE A 80 1.20 -4.80 -3.06
CA ILE A 80 1.91 -5.81 -2.27
C ILE A 80 3.36 -5.76 -2.68
N THR A 81 4.26 -5.43 -1.75
CA THR A 81 5.70 -5.22 -2.00
C THR A 81 6.52 -6.21 -1.21
N ALA A 82 7.51 -6.83 -1.86
CA ALA A 82 8.39 -7.82 -1.26
C ALA A 82 9.77 -7.26 -0.91
N LEU A 83 10.19 -7.53 0.32
CA LEU A 83 11.56 -7.37 0.79
C LEU A 83 12.19 -8.73 1.02
N ASP A 84 13.34 -9.00 0.40
CA ASP A 84 14.02 -10.29 0.54
C ASP A 84 14.74 -10.44 1.91
N ASN A 85 15.36 -11.58 2.16
CA ASN A 85 16.08 -11.91 3.39
C ASN A 85 17.22 -10.92 3.75
N ARG A 86 17.66 -10.12 2.79
CA ARG A 86 18.67 -9.06 2.99
C ARG A 86 18.06 -7.68 3.12
N GLY A 87 16.71 -7.59 3.15
CA GLY A 87 15.98 -6.33 3.18
C GLY A 87 15.99 -5.56 1.86
N ALA A 88 16.36 -6.20 0.74
CA ALA A 88 16.30 -5.56 -0.57
C ALA A 88 14.87 -5.62 -1.12
N LEU A 89 14.37 -4.49 -1.65
CA LEU A 89 13.09 -4.41 -2.33
C LEU A 89 13.21 -5.09 -3.70
N ARG A 90 12.41 -6.15 -3.91
CA ARG A 90 12.48 -7.02 -5.08
C ARG A 90 11.41 -6.74 -6.12
N GLY A 91 10.38 -6.03 -5.75
CA GLY A 91 9.21 -5.78 -6.59
C GLY A 91 7.90 -6.05 -5.85
N GLY A 92 6.81 -6.17 -6.59
CA GLY A 92 5.51 -6.36 -5.98
C GLY A 92 4.40 -6.65 -6.98
N ALA A 93 3.16 -6.60 -6.50
CA ALA A 93 1.94 -6.69 -7.28
C ALA A 93 1.06 -5.48 -6.99
N ILE A 94 0.31 -5.04 -7.99
CA ILE A 94 -0.67 -3.97 -7.87
C ILE A 94 -2.01 -4.50 -8.34
N LEU A 95 -3.02 -4.31 -7.50
CA LEU A 95 -4.38 -4.74 -7.74
C LEU A 95 -5.34 -3.55 -7.58
N PRO A 96 -6.54 -3.61 -8.17
CA PRO A 96 -7.55 -2.59 -7.91
C PRO A 96 -7.85 -2.47 -6.41
N GLY A 97 -7.94 -1.23 -5.91
CA GLY A 97 -8.39 -0.99 -4.55
C GLY A 97 -9.83 -1.47 -4.34
N VAL A 98 -10.16 -1.87 -3.12
CA VAL A 98 -11.47 -2.46 -2.81
C VAL A 98 -12.60 -1.50 -3.13
N LYS A 99 -12.46 -0.21 -2.76
CA LYS A 99 -13.45 0.83 -3.08
C LYS A 99 -13.64 0.97 -4.60
N ILE A 100 -12.53 1.04 -5.36
CA ILE A 100 -12.58 1.13 -6.84
C ILE A 100 -13.29 -0.09 -7.43
N GLY A 101 -13.02 -1.29 -6.91
CA GLY A 101 -13.68 -2.52 -7.37
C GLY A 101 -15.19 -2.46 -7.17
N VAL A 102 -15.64 -2.03 -5.99
CA VAL A 102 -17.07 -1.86 -5.67
C VAL A 102 -17.70 -0.77 -6.54
N GLU A 103 -17.07 0.39 -6.65
CA GLU A 103 -17.54 1.49 -7.49
C GLU A 103 -17.67 1.08 -8.96
N ALA A 104 -16.70 0.32 -9.48
CA ALA A 104 -16.73 -0.19 -10.84
C ALA A 104 -17.89 -1.16 -11.08
N LEU A 105 -18.21 -2.03 -10.11
CA LEU A 105 -19.39 -2.90 -10.17
C LEU A 105 -20.68 -2.08 -10.21
N CYS A 106 -20.85 -1.12 -9.31
CA CYS A 106 -22.03 -0.24 -9.28
C CYS A 106 -22.18 0.57 -10.59
N ALA A 107 -21.08 1.10 -11.12
CA ALA A 107 -21.12 1.91 -12.32
C ALA A 107 -21.40 1.12 -13.62
N ARG A 108 -21.11 -0.19 -13.62
CA ARG A 108 -21.22 -1.04 -14.81
C ARG A 108 -22.39 -2.01 -14.78
N THR A 109 -23.19 -2.00 -13.73
CA THR A 109 -24.37 -2.86 -13.58
C THR A 109 -25.58 -2.02 -13.18
N ALA A 110 -26.76 -2.38 -13.72
CA ALA A 110 -28.00 -1.66 -13.43
C ALA A 110 -28.63 -2.02 -12.07
N GLN A 111 -28.21 -3.13 -11.45
CA GLN A 111 -28.90 -3.69 -10.28
C GLN A 111 -28.06 -3.75 -9.01
N LEU A 112 -26.75 -3.47 -9.08
CA LEU A 112 -25.89 -3.52 -7.92
C LEU A 112 -25.86 -2.16 -7.20
N PRO A 113 -26.27 -2.10 -5.91
CA PRO A 113 -26.37 -0.85 -5.18
C PRO A 113 -24.99 -0.39 -4.67
N GLN A 114 -24.91 0.88 -4.29
CA GLN A 114 -23.80 1.35 -3.45
C GLN A 114 -23.85 0.65 -2.10
N ILE A 115 -22.68 0.24 -1.59
CA ILE A 115 -22.54 -0.43 -0.30
C ILE A 115 -21.58 0.32 0.61
N ASP A 116 -21.80 0.21 1.90
CA ASP A 116 -20.88 0.69 2.92
C ASP A 116 -19.94 -0.46 3.34
N LEU A 117 -18.64 -0.26 3.11
CA LEU A 117 -17.59 -1.22 3.48
C LEU A 117 -17.17 -1.10 4.94
N SER A 118 -17.58 -0.05 5.67
CA SER A 118 -17.30 0.13 7.10
C SER A 118 -18.28 -0.64 7.99
N ALA A 119 -19.42 -1.05 7.44
CA ALA A 119 -20.39 -1.86 8.17
C ALA A 119 -19.86 -3.28 8.40
N PRO A 120 -20.17 -3.91 9.56
CA PRO A 120 -19.77 -5.29 9.83
C PRO A 120 -20.21 -6.23 8.73
N ALA A 121 -19.31 -7.12 8.29
CA ALA A 121 -19.65 -8.13 7.27
C ALA A 121 -20.68 -9.12 7.82
N CYS A 122 -21.75 -9.35 7.03
CA CYS A 122 -22.85 -10.25 7.39
C CYS A 122 -22.48 -11.75 7.32
N GLY A 123 -21.22 -12.07 7.01
CA GLY A 123 -20.74 -13.43 6.75
C GLY A 123 -20.40 -13.63 5.26
N VAL A 124 -19.77 -14.77 4.94
CA VAL A 124 -19.29 -15.06 3.57
C VAL A 124 -20.43 -15.34 2.57
N LEU A 125 -21.59 -15.79 3.05
CA LEU A 125 -22.77 -16.06 2.23
C LEU A 125 -23.74 -14.88 2.32
N GLY A 126 -23.69 -13.97 1.34
CA GLY A 126 -24.65 -12.90 1.22
C GLY A 126 -26.01 -13.41 0.72
N THR A 127 -27.10 -12.99 1.38
CA THR A 127 -28.48 -13.39 1.03
C THR A 127 -29.22 -12.35 0.19
N ASN A 128 -28.60 -11.24 -0.13
CA ASN A 128 -29.09 -10.18 -1.02
C ASN A 128 -27.90 -9.52 -1.72
N SER A 129 -28.15 -8.67 -2.72
CA SER A 129 -27.09 -8.03 -3.54
C SER A 129 -26.09 -7.25 -2.69
N SER A 130 -26.55 -6.44 -1.74
CA SER A 130 -25.66 -5.65 -0.87
C SER A 130 -24.76 -6.53 -0.02
N ALA A 131 -25.34 -7.53 0.67
CA ALA A 131 -24.59 -8.47 1.49
C ALA A 131 -23.62 -9.32 0.63
N SER A 132 -24.01 -9.72 -0.57
CA SER A 132 -23.14 -10.48 -1.48
C SER A 132 -21.96 -9.63 -1.98
N MET A 133 -22.20 -8.37 -2.30
CA MET A 133 -21.13 -7.44 -2.68
C MET A 133 -20.17 -7.17 -1.51
N GLN A 134 -20.71 -6.98 -0.29
CA GLN A 134 -19.91 -6.78 0.90
C GLN A 134 -19.08 -8.03 1.23
N ALA A 135 -19.68 -9.22 1.15
CA ALA A 135 -18.98 -10.49 1.34
C ALA A 135 -17.84 -10.65 0.31
N GLY A 136 -18.09 -10.38 -0.96
CA GLY A 136 -17.09 -10.41 -2.02
C GLY A 136 -15.95 -9.40 -1.78
N ALA A 137 -16.30 -8.17 -1.40
CA ALA A 137 -15.32 -7.13 -1.12
C ALA A 137 -14.42 -7.46 0.08
N ILE A 138 -14.97 -7.96 1.18
CA ILE A 138 -14.23 -8.22 2.41
C ILE A 138 -13.54 -9.59 2.36
N PHE A 139 -14.31 -10.68 2.26
CA PHE A 139 -13.74 -12.03 2.30
C PHE A 139 -12.97 -12.38 1.01
N GLY A 140 -13.43 -11.86 -0.14
CA GLY A 140 -12.70 -12.01 -1.40
C GLY A 140 -11.33 -11.36 -1.35
N THR A 141 -11.25 -10.14 -0.78
CA THR A 141 -9.97 -9.45 -0.59
C THR A 141 -9.10 -10.18 0.44
N ALA A 142 -9.64 -10.60 1.57
CA ALA A 142 -8.89 -11.38 2.56
C ALA A 142 -8.29 -12.65 1.94
N SER A 143 -9.09 -13.43 1.22
CA SER A 143 -8.63 -14.65 0.52
C SER A 143 -7.58 -14.35 -0.56
N MET A 144 -7.73 -13.24 -1.28
CA MET A 144 -6.74 -12.78 -2.25
C MET A 144 -5.42 -12.44 -1.56
N LEU A 145 -5.45 -11.73 -0.42
CA LEU A 145 -4.25 -11.39 0.35
C LEU A 145 -3.55 -12.66 0.84
N ASP A 146 -4.29 -13.61 1.42
CA ASP A 146 -3.73 -14.88 1.89
C ASP A 146 -3.05 -15.64 0.74
N GLY A 147 -3.73 -15.81 -0.38
CA GLY A 147 -3.16 -16.47 -1.55
C GLY A 147 -1.97 -15.74 -2.17
N MET A 148 -1.92 -14.40 -2.09
CA MET A 148 -0.76 -13.63 -2.54
C MET A 148 0.41 -13.77 -1.56
N ILE A 149 0.17 -13.74 -0.25
CA ILE A 149 1.22 -13.95 0.77
C ILE A 149 1.89 -15.31 0.55
N ASP A 150 1.13 -16.37 0.29
CA ASP A 150 1.69 -17.71 0.02
C ASP A 150 2.62 -17.69 -1.21
N ARG A 151 2.21 -17.03 -2.29
CA ARG A 151 3.02 -16.91 -3.52
C ARG A 151 4.28 -16.08 -3.28
N PHE A 152 4.17 -15.00 -2.52
CA PHE A 152 5.33 -14.19 -2.16
C PHE A 152 6.28 -14.96 -1.23
N ALA A 153 5.78 -15.74 -0.28
CA ALA A 153 6.57 -16.61 0.58
C ALA A 153 7.39 -17.62 -0.23
N GLN A 154 6.77 -18.26 -1.23
CA GLN A 154 7.47 -19.15 -2.16
C GLN A 154 8.56 -18.43 -2.96
N ALA A 155 8.25 -17.26 -3.51
CA ALA A 155 9.19 -16.45 -4.30
C ALA A 155 10.37 -15.92 -3.46
N LEU A 156 10.15 -15.65 -2.18
CA LEU A 156 11.18 -15.19 -1.23
C LEU A 156 11.98 -16.34 -0.61
N GLY A 157 11.51 -17.59 -0.76
CA GLY A 157 12.16 -18.78 -0.19
C GLY A 157 12.03 -18.87 1.34
N GLY A 158 10.96 -18.32 1.93
CA GLY A 158 10.73 -18.35 3.36
C GLY A 158 9.46 -17.63 3.77
N THR A 159 9.05 -17.79 5.03
CA THR A 159 7.85 -17.15 5.58
C THR A 159 8.12 -15.66 5.87
N PRO A 160 7.48 -14.73 5.17
CA PRO A 160 7.70 -13.31 5.39
C PRO A 160 6.93 -12.78 6.61
N THR A 161 7.46 -11.74 7.25
CA THR A 161 6.68 -10.91 8.15
C THR A 161 5.76 -10.02 7.31
N CYS A 162 4.44 -10.13 7.51
CA CYS A 162 3.46 -9.36 6.75
C CYS A 162 3.03 -8.12 7.54
N VAL A 163 3.09 -6.95 6.89
CA VAL A 163 2.70 -5.66 7.49
C VAL A 163 1.76 -4.95 6.52
N ALA A 164 0.64 -4.45 7.03
CA ALA A 164 -0.35 -3.74 6.22
C ALA A 164 -0.65 -2.34 6.74
N SER A 165 -0.99 -1.46 5.81
CA SER A 165 -1.54 -0.12 6.06
C SER A 165 -2.74 0.15 5.16
N GLY A 166 -3.44 1.24 5.41
CA GLY A 166 -4.58 1.69 4.61
C GLY A 166 -5.89 1.66 5.37
N GLU A 167 -6.86 2.44 4.88
CA GLU A 167 -8.13 2.72 5.57
C GLU A 167 -8.99 1.46 5.77
N LEU A 168 -9.03 0.55 4.78
CA LEU A 168 -9.84 -0.67 4.85
C LEU A 168 -9.11 -1.86 5.48
N ALA A 169 -7.83 -1.71 5.82
CA ALA A 169 -7.08 -2.78 6.45
C ALA A 169 -7.73 -3.29 7.76
N PRO A 170 -8.17 -2.42 8.71
CA PRO A 170 -8.82 -2.88 9.94
C PRO A 170 -10.09 -3.71 9.72
N VAL A 171 -10.79 -3.50 8.59
CA VAL A 171 -12.02 -4.24 8.25
C VAL A 171 -11.71 -5.59 7.63
N ILE A 172 -10.65 -5.69 6.83
CA ILE A 172 -10.32 -6.87 6.02
C ILE A 172 -9.39 -7.83 6.75
N LEU A 173 -8.36 -7.31 7.43
CA LEU A 173 -7.34 -8.14 8.08
C LEU A 173 -7.86 -9.15 9.10
N PRO A 174 -8.93 -8.87 9.88
CA PRO A 174 -9.51 -9.87 10.78
C PRO A 174 -10.04 -11.13 10.08
N HIS A 175 -10.26 -11.08 8.78
CA HIS A 175 -10.76 -12.20 7.96
C HIS A 175 -9.64 -12.93 7.20
N CYS A 176 -8.39 -12.48 7.30
CA CYS A 176 -7.23 -13.17 6.74
C CYS A 176 -6.81 -14.37 7.61
N LEU A 177 -6.28 -15.42 6.98
CA LEU A 177 -5.73 -16.59 7.64
C LEU A 177 -4.30 -16.34 8.12
N HIS A 178 -3.54 -15.52 7.39
CA HIS A 178 -2.19 -15.13 7.76
C HIS A 178 -2.20 -14.05 8.83
N LYS A 179 -1.19 -14.09 9.73
CA LYS A 179 -0.95 -13.01 10.68
C LYS A 179 -0.34 -11.81 9.95
N ILE A 180 -1.09 -10.70 9.91
CA ILE A 180 -0.69 -9.45 9.28
C ILE A 180 -0.70 -8.34 10.34
N TYR A 181 0.43 -7.66 10.51
CA TYR A 181 0.54 -6.54 11.45
C TYR A 181 -0.01 -5.27 10.82
N TYR A 182 -0.99 -4.65 11.45
CA TYR A 182 -1.53 -3.36 10.98
C TYR A 182 -0.70 -2.19 11.51
N ARG A 183 -0.37 -1.25 10.63
CA ARG A 183 0.32 0.01 10.93
C ARG A 183 -0.36 1.15 10.19
N GLU A 184 -1.11 1.96 10.92
CA GLU A 184 -1.88 3.08 10.36
C GLU A 184 -0.99 4.10 9.64
N ASN A 185 0.09 4.53 10.30
CA ASN A 185 0.94 5.63 9.85
C ASN A 185 2.25 5.15 9.18
N LEU A 186 2.24 3.98 8.54
CA LEU A 186 3.45 3.34 8.01
C LEU A 186 4.29 4.24 7.09
N VAL A 187 3.63 4.96 6.18
CA VAL A 187 4.30 5.89 5.26
C VAL A 187 4.91 7.08 6.01
N LEU A 188 4.19 7.63 6.99
CA LEU A 188 4.68 8.75 7.81
C LEU A 188 5.87 8.35 8.68
N ASP A 189 5.83 7.16 9.26
CA ASP A 189 6.97 6.58 10.00
C ASP A 189 8.21 6.48 9.11
N GLY A 190 8.03 6.02 7.87
CA GLY A 190 9.10 5.94 6.88
C GLY A 190 9.63 7.29 6.45
N LEU A 191 8.75 8.27 6.21
CA LEU A 191 9.13 9.65 5.92
C LEU A 191 9.95 10.27 7.06
N TYR A 192 9.54 10.05 8.31
CA TYR A 192 10.27 10.56 9.46
C TYR A 192 11.67 9.94 9.56
N ARG A 193 11.80 8.62 9.37
CA ARG A 193 13.10 7.93 9.34
C ARG A 193 13.99 8.41 8.20
N LEU A 194 13.40 8.63 7.02
CA LEU A 194 14.08 9.17 5.85
C LEU A 194 14.60 10.61 6.13
N TYR A 195 13.78 11.44 6.77
CA TYR A 195 14.17 12.77 7.20
C TYR A 195 15.37 12.71 8.16
N GLN A 196 15.27 11.92 9.24
CA GLN A 196 16.36 11.77 10.21
C GLN A 196 17.68 11.34 9.55
N LYS A 197 17.63 10.48 8.54
CA LYS A 197 18.81 9.97 7.84
C LYS A 197 19.49 11.01 6.95
N ASN A 198 18.75 12.01 6.50
CA ASN A 198 19.23 13.05 5.58
C ASN A 198 19.51 14.40 6.27
N THR A 199 19.29 14.49 7.59
CA THR A 199 19.51 15.71 8.38
C THR A 199 20.67 15.59 9.38
N LYS A 200 21.28 14.40 9.47
CA LYS A 200 22.47 14.14 10.32
C LYS A 200 23.76 14.41 9.60
#